data_093e7269501b5d5ddfc49c5c914b85d8
#
_entry.id   093e7269501b5d5ddfc49c5c914b85d8
#
_cell.length_a   1.000
_cell.length_b   1.000
_cell.length_c   1.000
_cell.angle_alpha   90.00
_cell.angle_beta   90.00
_cell.angle_gamma   90.00
#
_symmetry.space_group_name_H-M   'P 1'
#
loop_
_entity.id
_entity.type
_entity.pdbx_description
1 polymer ?
#
loop_
_entity_poly.entity_id
_entity_poly.type
_entity_poly.pdbx_seq_one_letter_code
_entity_poly.pdbx_strand_id
1 'polypeptide(L)'
;MKKSAYKRALCALFSAFLVLTMVFPGEVALAASAPGNVARFSMTGCTVSTVSLSWSKVKGASGYRIRRYDSKSKKWKTVLTTTKGSAIKGTVKKLSPATTYKLQIHAYKKAGKKTLYSKKAKTLTVATKPAKVTLQSVKASGAKITVSWKKSAASGYQVIYARNKQFKNGESILVGGSNKTTTYYAPYSGTYYVHLRPYKNLNGKKYYGSWSNTKTVKVNIPKQAYHTETVWAKRGKNRIYGQVYVPDGVGYHRPTVILSHSFGLTYKSLNAYCAMLAKNGYVAYCFDFCGGSKKSKSDGKTTDMTVFTEVKDLESVLSKARALKRVDKNKIFLLGTSQGGLVSALTASKNSSKVRGLILMYPGLNMADIMTKNYKGHVPKTANFLVMTVGHDYISTLIDYDIYGNIKNFKKDVIIIHGTEDSRVPIRYSEKAVKTYKSATLYRIQGANHGFNRENYAMGKNYDSKVNPLILSYLKNHI
;
A
#
# COMPACT_ATOMS: atom_id res chain seq x y z
N MET A 1 -11.61 -92.70 -51.75
CA MET A 1 -12.13 -93.28 -52.96
C MET A 1 -12.65 -92.20 -53.83
N LYS A 2 -12.04 -92.11 -54.97
CA LYS A 2 -12.60 -91.87 -56.32
C LYS A 2 -13.29 -90.49 -56.53
N LYS A 3 -12.62 -89.67 -57.23
CA LYS A 3 -12.56 -89.50 -58.74
C LYS A 3 -13.62 -88.51 -59.24
N SER A 4 -13.17 -87.51 -59.83
CA SER A 4 -12.94 -87.33 -61.28
C SER A 4 -14.13 -86.57 -61.90
N ALA A 5 -14.09 -85.72 -62.81
CA ALA A 5 -13.16 -85.22 -63.80
C ALA A 5 -13.92 -84.24 -64.71
N TYR A 6 -13.22 -83.25 -65.22
CA TYR A 6 -13.19 -82.90 -66.64
C TYR A 6 -14.55 -82.72 -67.47
N LYS A 7 -14.77 -81.76 -68.21
CA LYS A 7 -14.07 -81.13 -69.31
C LYS A 7 -15.03 -80.24 -70.13
N ARG A 8 -14.48 -79.17 -70.67
CA ARG A 8 -14.68 -78.62 -72.07
C ARG A 8 -16.04 -78.07 -72.46
N ALA A 9 -16.08 -76.91 -72.85
CA ALA A 9 -15.55 -76.03 -73.91
C ALA A 9 -16.66 -75.67 -74.91
N LEU A 10 -16.81 -74.50 -75.25
CA LEU A 10 -16.71 -73.87 -76.55
C LEU A 10 -17.67 -72.66 -76.75
N CYS A 11 -17.08 -71.58 -77.07
CA CYS A 11 -17.51 -70.49 -77.91
C CYS A 11 -19.00 -70.29 -78.20
N ALA A 12 -19.51 -69.11 -77.83
CA ALA A 12 -20.31 -68.34 -78.77
C ALA A 12 -20.14 -66.84 -78.43
N LEU A 13 -19.63 -66.10 -79.39
CA LEU A 13 -19.62 -64.67 -79.49
C LEU A 13 -21.03 -64.10 -79.37
N PHE A 14 -21.24 -63.23 -78.37
CA PHE A 14 -22.31 -62.24 -78.53
C PHE A 14 -21.77 -60.91 -77.91
N SER A 15 -21.65 -59.93 -78.78
CA SER A 15 -21.37 -58.55 -78.52
C SER A 15 -22.40 -57.99 -77.57
N ALA A 16 -22.02 -57.77 -76.30
CA ALA A 16 -22.81 -56.97 -75.40
C ALA A 16 -22.04 -55.69 -75.13
N PHE A 17 -22.61 -54.60 -75.57
CA PHE A 17 -22.21 -53.22 -75.29
C PHE A 17 -22.02 -53.04 -73.81
N LEU A 18 -20.73 -52.90 -73.36
CA LEU A 18 -20.39 -52.53 -72.00
C LEU A 18 -20.53 -51.01 -71.89
N VAL A 19 -21.70 -50.55 -71.45
CA VAL A 19 -21.91 -49.19 -71.05
C VAL A 19 -21.05 -48.98 -69.74
N LEU A 20 -19.88 -48.46 -69.92
CA LEU A 20 -19.03 -48.02 -68.82
C LEU A 20 -19.65 -46.74 -68.19
N THR A 21 -20.49 -46.91 -67.19
CA THR A 21 -20.93 -45.81 -66.36
C THR A 21 -19.70 -45.35 -65.56
N MET A 22 -19.03 -44.30 -66.06
CA MET A 22 -18.14 -43.54 -65.25
C MET A 22 -18.93 -42.97 -64.06
N VAL A 23 -18.84 -43.64 -62.91
CA VAL A 23 -19.21 -43.06 -61.65
C VAL A 23 -18.12 -41.99 -61.37
N PHE A 24 -18.41 -40.75 -61.74
CA PHE A 24 -17.67 -39.63 -61.20
C PHE A 24 -17.76 -39.75 -59.69
N PRO A 25 -16.64 -39.80 -58.96
CA PRO A 25 -16.73 -39.68 -57.52
C PRO A 25 -17.33 -38.31 -57.29
N GLY A 26 -18.60 -38.28 -56.88
CA GLY A 26 -19.21 -37.05 -56.40
C GLY A 26 -18.25 -36.48 -55.35
N GLU A 27 -17.79 -35.25 -55.60
CA GLU A 27 -17.08 -34.52 -54.58
C GLU A 27 -17.90 -34.62 -53.30
N VAL A 28 -17.42 -35.41 -52.33
CA VAL A 28 -17.94 -35.39 -50.97
C VAL A 28 -17.62 -34.01 -50.46
N ALA A 29 -18.56 -33.09 -50.62
CA ALA A 29 -18.45 -31.78 -50.06
C ALA A 29 -18.22 -31.95 -48.56
N LEU A 30 -16.97 -31.86 -48.15
CA LEU A 30 -16.59 -31.96 -46.74
C LEU A 30 -17.45 -30.96 -45.98
N ALA A 31 -18.35 -31.46 -45.16
CA ALA A 31 -19.25 -30.59 -44.39
C ALA A 31 -18.42 -29.55 -43.65
N ALA A 32 -18.68 -28.29 -43.93
CA ALA A 32 -17.88 -27.19 -43.37
C ALA A 32 -17.86 -27.27 -41.84
N SER A 33 -16.71 -27.56 -41.27
CA SER A 33 -16.56 -27.68 -39.84
C SER A 33 -16.52 -26.29 -39.15
N ALA A 34 -17.00 -26.23 -37.92
CA ALA A 34 -16.95 -25.03 -37.10
C ALA A 34 -15.48 -24.62 -36.87
N PRO A 35 -15.18 -23.30 -36.79
CA PRO A 35 -13.83 -22.84 -36.52
C PRO A 35 -13.39 -23.18 -35.08
N GLY A 36 -12.07 -23.25 -34.86
CA GLY A 36 -11.50 -23.46 -33.56
C GLY A 36 -11.87 -22.36 -32.53
N ASN A 37 -11.61 -22.61 -31.25
CA ASN A 37 -11.90 -21.65 -30.21
C ASN A 37 -10.86 -20.50 -30.18
N VAL A 38 -11.26 -19.30 -29.74
CA VAL A 38 -10.38 -18.19 -29.52
C VAL A 38 -9.52 -18.46 -28.26
N ALA A 39 -8.19 -18.53 -28.40
CA ALA A 39 -7.27 -18.87 -27.29
C ALA A 39 -7.06 -17.70 -26.34
N ARG A 40 -6.82 -16.48 -26.86
CA ARG A 40 -6.61 -15.27 -26.05
C ARG A 40 -7.69 -14.25 -26.34
N PHE A 41 -8.14 -13.55 -25.29
CA PHE A 41 -9.10 -12.45 -25.38
C PHE A 41 -8.78 -11.45 -24.28
N SER A 42 -8.39 -10.22 -24.62
CA SER A 42 -7.83 -9.24 -23.70
C SER A 42 -8.36 -7.84 -23.95
N MET A 43 -8.42 -7.03 -22.88
CA MET A 43 -8.67 -5.60 -22.95
C MET A 43 -7.35 -4.86 -23.15
N THR A 44 -7.23 -4.08 -24.21
CA THR A 44 -6.05 -3.27 -24.54
C THR A 44 -6.18 -1.83 -24.08
N GLY A 45 -7.40 -1.34 -23.89
CA GLY A 45 -7.66 0.01 -23.41
C GLY A 45 -9.13 0.26 -23.12
N CYS A 46 -9.43 1.38 -22.47
CA CYS A 46 -10.80 1.83 -22.27
C CYS A 46 -10.91 3.35 -22.15
N THR A 47 -12.09 3.85 -22.49
CA THR A 47 -12.55 5.22 -22.24
C THR A 47 -13.75 5.20 -21.28
N VAL A 48 -14.43 6.31 -21.15
CA VAL A 48 -15.68 6.40 -20.37
C VAL A 48 -16.83 5.61 -21.00
N SER A 49 -16.79 5.35 -22.31
CA SER A 49 -17.90 4.75 -23.08
C SER A 49 -17.46 3.64 -24.03
N THR A 50 -16.16 3.29 -24.05
CA THR A 50 -15.64 2.25 -24.95
C THR A 50 -14.65 1.35 -24.26
N VAL A 51 -14.51 0.11 -24.79
CA VAL A 51 -13.46 -0.83 -24.43
C VAL A 51 -12.82 -1.36 -25.71
N SER A 52 -11.50 -1.19 -25.82
CA SER A 52 -10.69 -1.75 -26.90
C SER A 52 -10.23 -3.16 -26.53
N LEU A 53 -10.34 -4.08 -27.48
CA LEU A 53 -10.14 -5.51 -27.30
C LEU A 53 -9.14 -6.04 -28.32
N SER A 54 -8.44 -7.10 -27.97
CA SER A 54 -7.64 -7.90 -28.87
C SER A 54 -7.84 -9.39 -28.60
N TRP A 55 -7.67 -10.21 -29.63
CA TRP A 55 -7.81 -11.66 -29.54
C TRP A 55 -6.88 -12.38 -30.49
N SER A 56 -6.68 -13.69 -30.27
CA SER A 56 -5.88 -14.52 -31.16
C SER A 56 -6.66 -14.85 -32.45
N LYS A 57 -5.93 -14.80 -33.60
CA LYS A 57 -6.45 -15.27 -34.89
C LYS A 57 -6.80 -16.76 -34.81
N VAL A 58 -7.92 -17.13 -35.43
CA VAL A 58 -8.35 -18.51 -35.55
C VAL A 58 -8.28 -18.89 -37.04
N LYS A 59 -7.59 -19.99 -37.35
CA LYS A 59 -7.47 -20.53 -38.74
C LYS A 59 -8.83 -20.85 -39.29
N GLY A 60 -9.12 -20.42 -40.54
CA GLY A 60 -10.38 -20.68 -41.21
C GLY A 60 -11.60 -19.89 -40.70
N ALA A 61 -11.43 -18.96 -39.75
CA ALA A 61 -12.53 -18.10 -39.33
C ALA A 61 -12.85 -17.03 -40.40
N SER A 62 -14.15 -16.81 -40.65
CA SER A 62 -14.66 -15.71 -41.49
C SER A 62 -14.74 -14.40 -40.69
N GLY A 63 -14.80 -14.49 -39.35
CA GLY A 63 -14.87 -13.33 -38.46
C GLY A 63 -15.09 -13.73 -37.02
N TYR A 64 -15.38 -12.72 -36.20
CA TYR A 64 -15.59 -12.90 -34.76
C TYR A 64 -16.84 -12.18 -34.30
N ARG A 65 -17.55 -12.79 -33.33
CA ARG A 65 -18.72 -12.20 -32.69
C ARG A 65 -18.47 -12.05 -31.23
N ILE A 66 -18.49 -10.80 -30.75
CA ILE A 66 -18.37 -10.42 -29.33
C ILE A 66 -19.77 -10.13 -28.79
N ARG A 67 -20.11 -10.75 -27.67
CA ARG A 67 -21.39 -10.60 -26.99
C ARG A 67 -21.14 -10.10 -25.56
N ARG A 68 -22.04 -9.26 -25.06
CA ARG A 68 -22.08 -8.76 -23.70
C ARG A 68 -23.19 -9.46 -22.93
N TYR A 69 -22.88 -9.88 -21.70
CA TYR A 69 -23.90 -10.40 -20.80
C TYR A 69 -24.78 -9.26 -20.30
N ASP A 70 -26.07 -9.40 -20.40
CA ASP A 70 -27.07 -8.50 -19.85
C ASP A 70 -27.63 -9.15 -18.58
N SER A 71 -27.31 -8.58 -17.42
CA SER A 71 -27.70 -9.12 -16.12
C SER A 71 -29.21 -9.03 -15.86
N LYS A 72 -29.91 -8.09 -16.48
CA LYS A 72 -31.36 -7.93 -16.31
C LYS A 72 -32.11 -9.03 -17.05
N SER A 73 -31.80 -9.21 -18.35
CA SER A 73 -32.45 -10.24 -19.15
C SER A 73 -31.81 -11.63 -19.03
N LYS A 74 -30.69 -11.76 -18.29
CA LYS A 74 -29.86 -12.98 -18.18
C LYS A 74 -29.44 -13.55 -19.56
N LYS A 75 -29.34 -12.72 -20.58
CA LYS A 75 -29.03 -13.10 -21.96
C LYS A 75 -27.75 -12.45 -22.48
N TRP A 76 -27.12 -13.10 -23.46
CA TRP A 76 -25.96 -12.56 -24.17
C TRP A 76 -26.42 -11.76 -25.40
N LYS A 77 -26.09 -10.47 -25.45
CA LYS A 77 -26.41 -9.56 -26.58
C LYS A 77 -25.16 -9.29 -27.40
N THR A 78 -25.25 -9.36 -28.72
CA THR A 78 -24.15 -9.03 -29.65
C THR A 78 -23.84 -7.55 -29.57
N VAL A 79 -22.55 -7.20 -29.36
CA VAL A 79 -22.06 -5.82 -29.23
C VAL A 79 -20.99 -5.47 -30.26
N LEU A 80 -20.39 -6.48 -30.90
CA LEU A 80 -19.43 -6.28 -31.99
C LEU A 80 -19.39 -7.57 -32.86
N THR A 81 -19.37 -7.38 -34.16
CA THR A 81 -19.12 -8.45 -35.15
C THR A 81 -18.05 -7.93 -36.12
N THR A 82 -17.03 -8.73 -36.36
CA THR A 82 -16.06 -8.48 -37.44
C THR A 82 -16.34 -9.42 -38.61
N THR A 83 -16.16 -8.96 -39.82
CA THR A 83 -16.46 -9.73 -41.06
C THR A 83 -15.21 -10.28 -41.75
N LYS A 84 -14.03 -10.03 -41.16
CA LYS A 84 -12.72 -10.51 -41.63
C LYS A 84 -12.09 -11.43 -40.59
N GLY A 85 -11.69 -12.63 -40.96
CA GLY A 85 -10.99 -13.57 -40.08
C GLY A 85 -9.58 -13.08 -39.66
N SER A 86 -9.02 -12.10 -40.38
CA SER A 86 -7.78 -11.41 -40.02
C SER A 86 -7.95 -10.31 -38.96
N ALA A 87 -9.17 -9.89 -38.67
CA ALA A 87 -9.45 -8.85 -37.68
C ALA A 87 -9.26 -9.41 -36.26
N ILE A 88 -8.16 -9.04 -35.63
CA ILE A 88 -7.76 -9.48 -34.27
C ILE A 88 -7.92 -8.41 -33.22
N LYS A 89 -8.48 -7.27 -33.58
CA LYS A 89 -8.77 -6.13 -32.72
C LYS A 89 -10.16 -5.58 -32.96
N GLY A 90 -10.76 -4.94 -31.96
CA GLY A 90 -12.04 -4.28 -32.10
C GLY A 90 -12.40 -3.45 -30.87
N THR A 91 -13.41 -2.60 -31.00
CA THR A 91 -13.83 -1.69 -29.93
C THR A 91 -15.33 -1.82 -29.69
N VAL A 92 -15.71 -2.16 -28.48
CA VAL A 92 -17.11 -2.11 -28.03
C VAL A 92 -17.40 -0.67 -27.60
N LYS A 93 -18.48 -0.09 -28.14
CA LYS A 93 -18.90 1.29 -27.93
C LYS A 93 -20.22 1.36 -27.15
N LYS A 94 -20.66 2.59 -26.83
CA LYS A 94 -21.94 2.88 -26.15
C LYS A 94 -22.06 2.18 -24.79
N LEU A 95 -20.97 2.15 -24.02
CA LEU A 95 -20.92 1.62 -22.68
C LEU A 95 -21.14 2.73 -21.65
N SER A 96 -21.70 2.38 -20.49
CA SER A 96 -21.86 3.32 -19.37
C SER A 96 -20.51 3.54 -18.63
N PRO A 97 -20.24 4.77 -18.11
CA PRO A 97 -19.05 5.05 -17.35
C PRO A 97 -18.95 4.19 -16.05
N ALA A 98 -17.74 3.95 -15.59
CA ALA A 98 -17.43 3.27 -14.32
C ALA A 98 -18.10 1.88 -14.20
N THR A 99 -18.43 1.24 -15.29
CA THR A 99 -19.22 -0.01 -15.31
C THR A 99 -18.34 -1.20 -15.67
N THR A 100 -18.57 -2.31 -14.99
CA THR A 100 -17.94 -3.60 -15.28
C THR A 100 -18.85 -4.41 -16.20
N TYR A 101 -18.29 -5.01 -17.24
CA TYR A 101 -19.01 -5.85 -18.20
C TYR A 101 -18.36 -7.21 -18.34
N LYS A 102 -19.19 -8.26 -18.46
CA LYS A 102 -18.75 -9.59 -18.86
C LYS A 102 -18.94 -9.74 -20.36
N LEU A 103 -17.87 -10.01 -21.09
CA LEU A 103 -17.86 -10.23 -22.53
C LEU A 103 -17.51 -11.67 -22.84
N GLN A 104 -17.99 -12.17 -24.00
CA GLN A 104 -17.55 -13.42 -24.61
C GLN A 104 -17.30 -13.23 -26.07
N ILE A 105 -16.38 -14.00 -26.64
CA ILE A 105 -16.04 -14.01 -28.03
C ILE A 105 -16.16 -15.42 -28.62
N HIS A 106 -16.76 -15.53 -29.79
CA HIS A 106 -16.73 -16.69 -30.63
C HIS A 106 -16.09 -16.35 -31.98
N ALA A 107 -15.25 -17.22 -32.50
CA ALA A 107 -14.95 -17.23 -33.94
C ALA A 107 -16.15 -17.83 -34.71
N TYR A 108 -16.36 -17.36 -35.90
CA TYR A 108 -17.36 -17.97 -36.78
C TYR A 108 -16.83 -18.20 -38.22
N LYS A 109 -17.40 -19.19 -38.90
CA LYS A 109 -17.17 -19.49 -40.32
C LYS A 109 -18.50 -19.42 -41.07
N LYS A 110 -18.54 -18.72 -42.21
CA LYS A 110 -19.67 -18.75 -43.14
C LYS A 110 -19.56 -20.00 -44.00
N ALA A 111 -20.63 -20.77 -44.09
CA ALA A 111 -20.76 -21.95 -44.91
C ALA A 111 -22.08 -21.84 -45.69
N GLY A 112 -22.04 -21.22 -46.87
CA GLY A 112 -23.22 -20.82 -47.62
C GLY A 112 -24.13 -19.89 -46.80
N LYS A 113 -25.39 -20.25 -46.65
CA LYS A 113 -26.40 -19.52 -45.85
C LYS A 113 -26.24 -19.76 -44.32
N LYS A 114 -25.43 -20.75 -43.87
CA LYS A 114 -25.26 -21.09 -42.44
C LYS A 114 -24.05 -20.38 -41.87
N THR A 115 -24.11 -20.04 -40.56
CA THR A 115 -22.98 -19.52 -39.80
C THR A 115 -22.66 -20.52 -38.69
N LEU A 116 -21.45 -21.08 -38.74
CA LEU A 116 -20.94 -22.04 -37.77
C LEU A 116 -20.07 -21.28 -36.72
N TYR A 117 -20.34 -21.47 -35.44
CA TYR A 117 -19.59 -20.83 -34.35
C TYR A 117 -18.65 -21.81 -33.67
N SER A 118 -17.54 -21.32 -33.16
CA SER A 118 -16.63 -22.09 -32.29
C SER A 118 -17.40 -22.71 -31.12
N LYS A 119 -17.06 -23.97 -30.76
CA LYS A 119 -17.77 -24.75 -29.74
C LYS A 119 -17.77 -24.06 -28.38
N LYS A 120 -16.64 -23.45 -27.98
CA LYS A 120 -16.49 -22.76 -26.68
C LYS A 120 -16.23 -21.27 -26.88
N ALA A 121 -16.90 -20.43 -26.10
CA ALA A 121 -16.60 -19.01 -26.00
C ALA A 121 -15.39 -18.75 -25.08
N LYS A 122 -14.60 -17.76 -25.43
CA LYS A 122 -13.63 -17.17 -24.47
C LYS A 122 -14.26 -15.98 -23.76
N THR A 123 -14.28 -15.98 -22.44
CA THR A 123 -14.88 -14.91 -21.65
C THR A 123 -13.82 -13.92 -21.13
N LEU A 124 -14.21 -12.68 -20.92
CA LEU A 124 -13.38 -11.61 -20.40
C LEU A 124 -14.25 -10.65 -19.59
N THR A 125 -13.76 -10.26 -18.39
CA THR A 125 -14.34 -9.16 -17.62
C THR A 125 -13.57 -7.89 -17.93
N VAL A 126 -14.29 -6.81 -18.26
CA VAL A 126 -13.72 -5.51 -18.65
C VAL A 126 -14.40 -4.38 -17.88
N ALA A 127 -13.79 -3.21 -17.83
CA ALA A 127 -14.39 -2.03 -17.21
C ALA A 127 -14.14 -0.77 -18.04
N THR A 128 -15.09 0.15 -17.99
CA THR A 128 -14.94 1.52 -18.50
C THR A 128 -14.34 2.45 -17.45
N LYS A 129 -13.68 3.53 -17.89
CA LYS A 129 -13.23 4.61 -17.00
C LYS A 129 -14.44 5.35 -16.41
N PRO A 130 -14.34 5.87 -15.19
CA PRO A 130 -15.35 6.80 -14.66
C PRO A 130 -15.38 8.12 -15.45
N ALA A 131 -16.56 8.76 -15.47
CA ALA A 131 -16.69 10.12 -15.95
C ALA A 131 -15.95 11.10 -15.02
N LYS A 132 -15.57 12.25 -15.57
CA LYS A 132 -14.97 13.37 -14.81
C LYS A 132 -15.90 13.78 -13.66
N VAL A 133 -15.32 14.11 -12.53
CA VAL A 133 -16.03 14.60 -11.34
C VAL A 133 -15.66 16.07 -11.12
N THR A 134 -16.59 16.87 -10.61
CA THR A 134 -16.35 18.27 -10.27
C THR A 134 -16.14 18.41 -8.77
N LEU A 135 -15.07 19.11 -8.38
CA LEU A 135 -14.86 19.58 -7.01
C LEU A 135 -15.91 20.63 -6.65
N GLN A 136 -16.67 20.37 -5.59
CA GLN A 136 -17.69 21.30 -5.08
C GLN A 136 -17.07 22.33 -4.16
N SER A 137 -16.33 21.87 -3.14
CA SER A 137 -15.67 22.80 -2.22
C SER A 137 -14.30 22.31 -1.79
N VAL A 138 -13.44 23.28 -1.45
CA VAL A 138 -12.19 23.08 -0.74
C VAL A 138 -12.13 24.16 0.34
N LYS A 139 -12.16 23.78 1.61
CA LYS A 139 -12.15 24.68 2.75
C LYS A 139 -11.01 24.32 3.69
N ALA A 140 -10.42 25.30 4.36
CA ALA A 140 -9.43 25.09 5.39
C ALA A 140 -9.91 25.66 6.74
N SER A 141 -9.55 24.96 7.80
CA SER A 141 -9.66 25.41 9.19
C SER A 141 -8.38 25.01 9.90
N GLY A 142 -7.53 25.98 10.23
CA GLY A 142 -6.17 25.72 10.63
C GLY A 142 -5.43 24.90 9.59
N ALA A 143 -4.80 23.81 10.02
CA ALA A 143 -4.11 22.85 9.14
C ALA A 143 -5.06 21.93 8.32
N LYS A 144 -6.32 21.81 8.74
CA LYS A 144 -7.28 20.86 8.15
C LYS A 144 -7.87 21.40 6.87
N ILE A 145 -7.59 20.73 5.75
CA ILE A 145 -8.26 20.98 4.45
C ILE A 145 -9.38 19.94 4.29
N THR A 146 -10.61 20.41 4.10
CA THR A 146 -11.77 19.56 3.79
C THR A 146 -12.14 19.77 2.33
N VAL A 147 -12.23 18.66 1.61
CA VAL A 147 -12.56 18.64 0.18
C VAL A 147 -13.88 17.90 -0.02
N SER A 148 -14.79 18.45 -0.84
CA SER A 148 -16.03 17.78 -1.19
C SER A 148 -16.27 17.75 -2.69
N TRP A 149 -17.00 16.73 -3.15
CA TRP A 149 -17.34 16.52 -4.56
C TRP A 149 -18.68 15.80 -4.73
N LYS A 150 -19.23 15.86 -5.95
CA LYS A 150 -20.42 15.08 -6.29
C LYS A 150 -20.02 13.60 -6.45
N LYS A 151 -20.70 12.72 -5.73
CA LYS A 151 -20.48 11.26 -5.80
C LYS A 151 -20.75 10.77 -7.23
N SER A 152 -19.95 9.81 -7.69
CA SER A 152 -20.13 9.08 -8.95
C SER A 152 -20.12 7.57 -8.69
N ALA A 153 -20.38 6.77 -9.73
CA ALA A 153 -20.31 5.30 -9.66
C ALA A 153 -18.87 4.72 -9.61
N ALA A 154 -17.89 5.54 -9.28
CA ALA A 154 -16.49 5.13 -9.19
C ALA A 154 -16.23 4.15 -8.04
N SER A 155 -15.19 3.32 -8.16
CA SER A 155 -14.70 2.49 -7.05
C SER A 155 -13.96 3.30 -5.99
N GLY A 156 -13.47 4.48 -6.35
CA GLY A 156 -12.81 5.41 -5.46
C GLY A 156 -12.30 6.64 -6.19
N TYR A 157 -11.61 7.49 -5.43
CA TYR A 157 -11.08 8.76 -5.90
C TYR A 157 -9.62 8.89 -5.51
N GLN A 158 -8.82 9.47 -6.38
CA GLN A 158 -7.49 9.97 -6.08
C GLN A 158 -7.58 11.47 -5.94
N VAL A 159 -7.23 12.00 -4.76
CA VAL A 159 -7.18 13.44 -4.47
C VAL A 159 -5.73 13.85 -4.35
N ILE A 160 -5.33 14.93 -5.03
CA ILE A 160 -3.98 15.47 -4.94
C ILE A 160 -4.03 16.88 -4.35
N TYR A 161 -3.10 17.11 -3.43
CA TYR A 161 -2.84 18.38 -2.77
C TYR A 161 -1.43 18.83 -3.13
N ALA A 162 -1.26 20.04 -3.61
CA ALA A 162 0.06 20.58 -3.96
C ALA A 162 0.16 22.05 -3.59
N ARG A 163 1.38 22.53 -3.38
CA ARG A 163 1.66 23.96 -3.14
C ARG A 163 1.97 24.75 -4.42
N ASN A 164 1.81 24.12 -5.57
CA ASN A 164 2.00 24.73 -6.89
C ASN A 164 0.92 24.28 -7.89
N LYS A 165 0.66 25.11 -8.89
CA LYS A 165 -0.38 24.90 -9.92
C LYS A 165 -0.12 23.66 -10.79
N GLN A 166 1.13 23.27 -10.95
CA GLN A 166 1.56 22.13 -11.78
C GLN A 166 1.42 20.81 -11.05
N PHE A 167 1.04 20.80 -9.78
CA PHE A 167 0.95 19.63 -8.92
C PHE A 167 2.27 18.83 -8.80
N LYS A 168 3.41 19.51 -9.06
CA LYS A 168 4.74 18.94 -8.89
C LYS A 168 4.96 18.62 -7.41
N ASN A 169 5.37 17.39 -7.11
CA ASN A 169 5.55 16.87 -5.74
C ASN A 169 4.27 16.96 -4.87
N GLY A 170 3.09 16.92 -5.51
CA GLY A 170 1.82 16.90 -4.81
C GLY A 170 1.59 15.60 -4.06
N GLU A 171 0.93 15.69 -2.91
CA GLU A 171 0.55 14.54 -2.12
C GLU A 171 -0.76 13.94 -2.59
N SER A 172 -0.80 12.61 -2.64
CA SER A 172 -1.92 11.86 -3.19
C SER A 172 -2.55 10.97 -2.12
N ILE A 173 -3.85 11.14 -1.91
CA ILE A 173 -4.66 10.22 -1.10
C ILE A 173 -5.67 9.47 -1.96
N LEU A 174 -5.88 8.19 -1.63
CA LEU A 174 -6.92 7.36 -2.23
C LEU A 174 -8.10 7.27 -1.26
N VAL A 175 -9.30 7.51 -1.78
CA VAL A 175 -10.55 7.55 -1.01
C VAL A 175 -11.54 6.58 -1.64
N GLY A 176 -12.30 5.86 -0.82
CA GLY A 176 -13.30 4.89 -1.30
C GLY A 176 -14.46 5.54 -2.05
N GLY A 177 -15.12 4.77 -2.92
CA GLY A 177 -16.19 5.26 -3.80
C GLY A 177 -17.48 5.71 -3.09
N SER A 178 -17.69 5.28 -1.84
CA SER A 178 -18.83 5.73 -1.03
C SER A 178 -18.69 7.17 -0.54
N ASN A 179 -17.47 7.70 -0.46
CA ASN A 179 -17.19 9.00 0.11
C ASN A 179 -17.56 10.15 -0.84
N LYS A 180 -18.04 11.25 -0.25
CA LYS A 180 -18.30 12.55 -0.91
C LYS A 180 -17.33 13.62 -0.43
N THR A 181 -16.56 13.32 0.61
CA THR A 181 -15.61 14.24 1.24
C THR A 181 -14.36 13.51 1.66
N THR A 182 -13.28 14.25 1.83
CA THR A 182 -12.07 13.79 2.51
C THR A 182 -11.39 14.96 3.19
N THR A 183 -10.52 14.65 4.14
CA THR A 183 -9.71 15.63 4.84
C THR A 183 -8.22 15.35 4.65
N TYR A 184 -7.45 16.42 4.64
CA TYR A 184 -6.00 16.41 4.59
C TYR A 184 -5.47 17.42 5.60
N TYR A 185 -4.44 17.07 6.34
CA TYR A 185 -3.78 17.99 7.27
C TYR A 185 -2.53 18.54 6.61
N ALA A 186 -2.61 19.81 6.23
CA ALA A 186 -1.51 20.53 5.61
C ALA A 186 -0.34 20.69 6.60
N PRO A 187 0.88 20.29 6.24
CA PRO A 187 2.03 20.43 7.14
C PRO A 187 2.55 21.88 7.26
N TYR A 188 2.17 22.74 6.34
CA TYR A 188 2.63 24.13 6.29
C TYR A 188 1.52 25.10 5.95
N SER A 189 1.58 26.33 6.46
CA SER A 189 0.76 27.44 5.99
C SER A 189 1.06 27.78 4.55
N GLY A 190 0.09 28.33 3.83
CA GLY A 190 0.23 28.74 2.44
C GLY A 190 -0.94 28.33 1.55
N THR A 191 -0.82 28.61 0.26
CA THR A 191 -1.85 28.22 -0.72
C THR A 191 -1.67 26.78 -1.16
N TYR A 192 -2.75 26.02 -1.09
CA TYR A 192 -2.86 24.67 -1.61
C TYR A 192 -3.76 24.61 -2.83
N TYR A 193 -3.32 23.89 -3.83
CA TYR A 193 -4.05 23.56 -5.05
C TYR A 193 -4.55 22.13 -4.91
N VAL A 194 -5.81 21.91 -5.18
CA VAL A 194 -6.45 20.60 -5.01
C VAL A 194 -7.20 20.24 -6.27
N HIS A 195 -6.99 19.01 -6.75
CA HIS A 195 -7.84 18.38 -7.75
C HIS A 195 -8.04 16.90 -7.41
N LEU A 196 -9.02 16.28 -8.03
CA LEU A 196 -9.26 14.85 -7.87
C LEU A 196 -9.59 14.19 -9.20
N ARG A 197 -9.40 12.87 -9.26
CA ARG A 197 -9.94 12.04 -10.33
C ARG A 197 -10.55 10.77 -9.76
N PRO A 198 -11.68 10.29 -10.34
CA PRO A 198 -12.27 9.02 -9.96
C PRO A 198 -11.48 7.86 -10.60
N TYR A 199 -11.57 6.66 -10.01
CA TYR A 199 -11.07 5.44 -10.64
C TYR A 199 -12.08 4.28 -10.53
N LYS A 200 -12.02 3.38 -11.51
CA LYS A 200 -12.65 2.07 -11.46
C LYS A 200 -11.58 1.01 -11.17
N ASN A 201 -11.81 0.19 -10.16
CA ASN A 201 -10.94 -0.96 -9.87
C ASN A 201 -11.50 -2.19 -10.58
N LEU A 202 -10.64 -2.92 -11.27
CA LEU A 202 -10.92 -4.23 -11.84
C LEU A 202 -9.71 -5.13 -11.59
N ASN A 203 -9.88 -6.18 -10.81
CA ASN A 203 -8.82 -7.14 -10.45
C ASN A 203 -7.50 -6.46 -9.97
N GLY A 204 -7.62 -5.52 -9.04
CA GLY A 204 -6.49 -4.77 -8.49
C GLY A 204 -5.99 -3.59 -9.36
N LYS A 205 -6.27 -3.60 -10.66
CA LYS A 205 -5.86 -2.53 -11.58
C LYS A 205 -6.84 -1.35 -11.53
N LYS A 206 -6.30 -0.13 -11.36
CA LYS A 206 -7.09 1.12 -11.34
C LYS A 206 -7.12 1.76 -12.72
N TYR A 207 -8.32 2.00 -13.24
CA TYR A 207 -8.58 2.73 -14.49
C TYR A 207 -9.08 4.13 -14.14
N TYR A 208 -8.18 5.11 -14.25
CA TYR A 208 -8.47 6.50 -13.85
C TYR A 208 -9.28 7.24 -14.90
N GLY A 209 -10.28 8.00 -14.43
CA GLY A 209 -10.96 9.04 -15.20
C GLY A 209 -10.11 10.31 -15.32
N SER A 210 -10.67 11.34 -15.97
CA SER A 210 -10.01 12.65 -16.11
C SER A 210 -9.98 13.40 -14.77
N TRP A 211 -8.99 14.28 -14.62
CA TRP A 211 -8.90 15.21 -13.49
C TRP A 211 -10.07 16.20 -13.44
N SER A 212 -10.51 16.54 -12.24
CA SER A 212 -11.51 17.58 -11.98
C SER A 212 -10.98 18.97 -12.36
N ASN A 213 -11.82 19.99 -12.18
CA ASN A 213 -11.34 21.36 -11.99
C ASN A 213 -10.40 21.41 -10.78
N THR A 214 -9.47 22.37 -10.81
CA THR A 214 -8.63 22.70 -9.64
C THR A 214 -9.33 23.76 -8.79
N LYS A 215 -9.27 23.58 -7.47
CA LYS A 215 -9.63 24.64 -6.50
C LYS A 215 -8.44 24.94 -5.61
N THR A 216 -8.39 26.16 -5.12
CA THR A 216 -7.36 26.62 -4.19
C THR A 216 -7.94 26.88 -2.82
N VAL A 217 -7.09 26.74 -1.80
CA VAL A 217 -7.42 27.15 -0.43
C VAL A 217 -6.18 27.69 0.26
N LYS A 218 -6.34 28.77 1.00
CA LYS A 218 -5.29 29.32 1.86
C LYS A 218 -5.36 28.64 3.21
N VAL A 219 -4.29 27.95 3.59
CA VAL A 219 -4.11 27.33 4.89
C VAL A 219 -3.36 28.31 5.77
N ASN A 220 -3.92 28.62 6.92
CA ASN A 220 -3.25 29.39 7.96
C ASN A 220 -3.17 28.52 9.22
N ILE A 221 -1.98 28.01 9.51
CA ILE A 221 -1.70 27.27 10.74
C ILE A 221 -1.21 28.30 11.74
N PRO A 222 -1.98 28.60 12.79
CA PRO A 222 -1.51 29.47 13.85
C PRO A 222 -0.20 28.89 14.39
N LYS A 223 0.84 29.69 14.42
CA LYS A 223 2.08 29.31 15.10
C LYS A 223 1.79 29.31 16.60
N GLN A 224 1.49 28.12 17.15
CA GLN A 224 1.53 27.96 18.60
C GLN A 224 2.98 28.19 19.03
N ALA A 225 3.22 29.23 19.81
CA ALA A 225 4.50 29.44 20.44
C ALA A 225 4.77 28.34 21.46
N TYR A 226 6.02 28.03 21.63
CA TYR A 226 6.47 27.06 22.65
C TYR A 226 7.83 27.45 23.15
N HIS A 227 8.13 27.08 24.40
CA HIS A 227 9.48 27.15 24.97
C HIS A 227 10.02 25.77 25.28
N THR A 228 11.28 25.68 25.59
CA THR A 228 11.93 24.42 25.95
C THR A 228 12.48 24.48 27.37
N GLU A 229 12.36 23.37 28.08
CA GLU A 229 12.88 23.21 29.44
C GLU A 229 13.78 21.99 29.51
N THR A 230 14.89 22.09 30.21
CA THR A 230 15.75 20.94 30.55
C THR A 230 15.16 20.22 31.76
N VAL A 231 14.96 18.92 31.61
CA VAL A 231 14.45 18.05 32.69
C VAL A 231 15.37 16.86 32.86
N TRP A 232 15.72 16.57 34.07
CA TRP A 232 16.54 15.41 34.44
C TRP A 232 15.66 14.31 35.05
N ALA A 233 15.72 13.09 34.51
CA ALA A 233 15.25 11.88 35.15
C ALA A 233 16.41 11.09 35.75
N LYS A 234 16.14 10.01 36.48
CA LYS A 234 17.19 9.17 37.11
C LYS A 234 16.82 7.69 36.96
N ARG A 235 17.80 6.86 36.56
CA ARG A 235 17.77 5.40 36.68
C ARG A 235 18.88 4.96 37.65
N GLY A 236 18.50 4.69 38.88
CA GLY A 236 19.49 4.50 39.98
C GLY A 236 20.39 5.72 40.12
N LYS A 237 21.71 5.53 40.01
CA LYS A 237 22.70 6.62 40.05
C LYS A 237 22.80 7.42 38.73
N ASN A 238 22.40 6.87 37.62
CA ASN A 238 22.56 7.50 36.31
C ASN A 238 21.50 8.58 36.08
N ARG A 239 21.95 9.77 35.68
CA ARG A 239 21.12 10.91 35.31
C ARG A 239 20.77 10.80 33.81
N ILE A 240 19.52 11.05 33.48
CA ILE A 240 18.98 11.02 32.12
C ILE A 240 18.62 12.45 31.72
N TYR A 241 19.37 13.00 30.76
CA TYR A 241 19.12 14.32 30.20
C TYR A 241 17.90 14.29 29.29
N GLY A 242 17.01 15.27 29.46
CA GLY A 242 15.87 15.43 28.60
C GLY A 242 15.51 16.88 28.31
N GLN A 243 14.83 17.08 27.18
CA GLN A 243 14.31 18.37 26.77
C GLN A 243 12.81 18.26 26.58
N VAL A 244 12.07 19.11 27.26
CA VAL A 244 10.60 19.18 27.17
C VAL A 244 10.22 20.43 26.40
N TYR A 245 9.45 20.25 25.35
CA TYR A 245 8.85 21.30 24.52
C TYR A 245 7.44 21.55 25.03
N VAL A 246 7.18 22.74 25.52
CA VAL A 246 5.95 23.13 26.20
C VAL A 246 5.24 24.19 25.38
N PRO A 247 4.00 23.94 24.90
CA PRO A 247 3.20 24.97 24.25
C PRO A 247 2.94 26.15 25.16
N ASP A 248 3.14 27.38 24.68
CA ASP A 248 2.89 28.60 25.43
C ASP A 248 1.39 28.90 25.55
N GLY A 249 1.00 29.60 26.63
CA GLY A 249 -0.40 30.04 26.82
C GLY A 249 -1.41 28.92 27.01
N VAL A 250 -0.96 27.65 27.18
CA VAL A 250 -1.85 26.53 27.43
C VAL A 250 -1.81 26.10 28.89
N GLY A 251 -2.96 25.70 29.43
CA GLY A 251 -3.09 25.25 30.82
C GLY A 251 -2.35 23.94 31.12
N TYR A 252 -2.43 23.53 32.37
CA TYR A 252 -1.92 22.23 32.85
C TYR A 252 -2.70 21.03 32.25
N HIS A 253 -2.21 19.80 32.54
CA HIS A 253 -2.85 18.54 32.10
C HIS A 253 -2.96 18.38 30.57
N ARG A 254 -1.84 18.55 29.88
CA ARG A 254 -1.78 18.42 28.41
C ARG A 254 -1.45 17.00 27.99
N PRO A 255 -2.01 16.52 26.86
CA PRO A 255 -1.56 15.29 26.21
C PRO A 255 -0.06 15.39 25.91
N THR A 256 0.67 14.32 26.21
CA THR A 256 2.13 14.33 26.17
C THR A 256 2.65 13.19 25.30
N VAL A 257 3.65 13.47 24.50
CA VAL A 257 4.39 12.46 23.72
C VAL A 257 5.81 12.40 24.25
N ILE A 258 6.25 11.20 24.64
CA ILE A 258 7.65 10.94 25.00
C ILE A 258 8.32 10.29 23.79
N LEU A 259 9.44 10.87 23.36
CA LEU A 259 10.11 10.47 22.11
C LEU A 259 11.47 9.84 22.38
N SER A 260 11.68 8.63 21.83
CA SER A 260 12.89 7.81 21.96
C SER A 260 13.67 7.79 20.65
N HIS A 261 14.94 8.20 20.69
CA HIS A 261 15.80 8.30 19.51
C HIS A 261 16.34 6.95 19.01
N SER A 262 16.84 6.94 17.77
CA SER A 262 17.50 5.79 17.13
C SER A 262 18.87 5.50 17.76
N PHE A 263 19.39 4.28 17.51
CA PHE A 263 20.72 3.83 17.95
C PHE A 263 21.81 4.84 17.58
N GLY A 264 22.66 5.18 18.55
CA GLY A 264 23.80 6.08 18.39
C GLY A 264 23.45 7.56 18.17
N LEU A 265 22.16 7.91 18.16
CA LEU A 265 21.70 9.30 18.04
C LEU A 265 21.47 9.94 19.42
N THR A 266 20.92 11.14 19.47
CA THR A 266 20.59 11.89 20.67
C THR A 266 19.19 12.51 20.52
N TYR A 267 18.69 13.10 21.62
CA TYR A 267 17.44 13.89 21.62
C TYR A 267 17.35 14.89 20.46
N LYS A 268 18.49 15.42 19.99
CA LYS A 268 18.55 16.40 18.89
C LYS A 268 17.95 15.87 17.58
N SER A 269 18.04 14.56 17.31
CA SER A 269 17.44 13.95 16.12
C SER A 269 15.92 14.01 16.11
N LEU A 270 15.30 14.26 17.27
CA LEU A 270 13.86 14.32 17.47
C LEU A 270 13.31 15.75 17.60
N ASN A 271 14.18 16.76 17.63
CA ASN A 271 13.80 18.17 17.88
C ASN A 271 12.70 18.66 16.91
N ALA A 272 12.76 18.28 15.63
CA ALA A 272 11.76 18.67 14.64
C ALA A 272 10.37 18.08 14.94
N TYR A 273 10.32 16.83 15.42
CA TYR A 273 9.07 16.20 15.85
C TYR A 273 8.56 16.84 17.15
N CYS A 274 9.44 17.12 18.12
CA CYS A 274 9.05 17.80 19.34
C CYS A 274 8.49 19.19 19.07
N ALA A 275 9.13 19.96 18.21
CA ALA A 275 8.65 21.29 17.78
C ALA A 275 7.31 21.21 17.06
N MET A 276 7.13 20.22 16.18
CA MET A 276 5.86 19.96 15.48
C MET A 276 4.75 19.64 16.47
N LEU A 277 5.00 18.77 17.44
CA LEU A 277 4.04 18.39 18.48
C LEU A 277 3.67 19.58 19.37
N ALA A 278 4.66 20.35 19.85
CA ALA A 278 4.42 21.52 20.68
C ALA A 278 3.61 22.59 19.95
N LYS A 279 3.91 22.86 18.69
CA LYS A 279 3.13 23.76 17.81
C LYS A 279 1.69 23.31 17.59
N ASN A 280 1.35 22.05 17.90
CA ASN A 280 0.01 21.48 17.82
C ASN A 280 -0.62 21.24 19.21
N GLY A 281 -0.05 21.83 20.27
CA GLY A 281 -0.61 21.84 21.61
C GLY A 281 -0.31 20.62 22.48
N TYR A 282 0.64 19.76 22.06
CA TYR A 282 1.12 18.63 22.85
C TYR A 282 2.39 18.99 23.60
N VAL A 283 2.55 18.53 24.83
CA VAL A 283 3.86 18.49 25.45
C VAL A 283 4.69 17.39 24.81
N ALA A 284 5.89 17.70 24.36
CA ALA A 284 6.80 16.72 23.77
C ALA A 284 8.07 16.60 24.59
N TYR A 285 8.43 15.38 24.99
CA TYR A 285 9.59 15.11 25.83
C TYR A 285 10.54 14.17 25.11
N CYS A 286 11.65 14.68 24.59
CA CYS A 286 12.75 13.89 24.06
C CYS A 286 13.93 13.87 25.06
N PHE A 287 14.73 12.81 25.04
CA PHE A 287 15.79 12.57 26.02
C PHE A 287 16.92 11.77 25.38
N ASP A 288 18.07 11.74 26.07
CA ASP A 288 19.20 10.89 25.71
C ASP A 288 19.16 9.60 26.54
N PHE A 289 19.29 8.45 25.91
CA PHE A 289 19.52 7.20 26.64
C PHE A 289 20.91 7.20 27.31
N CYS A 290 21.00 6.59 28.49
CA CYS A 290 22.27 6.40 29.19
C CYS A 290 23.20 5.50 28.37
N GLY A 291 24.33 6.04 27.92
CA GLY A 291 25.25 5.34 27.01
C GLY A 291 24.70 5.14 25.58
N GLY A 292 23.54 5.68 25.24
CA GLY A 292 22.89 5.48 23.93
C GLY A 292 23.60 6.15 22.76
N SER A 293 24.58 7.03 23.02
CA SER A 293 25.39 7.71 22.03
C SER A 293 26.71 8.19 22.62
N LYS A 294 27.77 8.29 21.80
CA LYS A 294 29.04 8.97 22.16
C LYS A 294 28.83 10.46 22.45
N LYS A 295 27.72 11.05 22.01
CA LYS A 295 27.36 12.46 22.19
C LYS A 295 26.22 12.66 23.20
N SER A 296 25.84 11.61 23.94
CA SER A 296 24.80 11.65 24.94
C SER A 296 25.17 12.64 26.05
N LYS A 297 24.18 13.41 26.53
CA LYS A 297 24.29 14.22 27.75
C LYS A 297 23.87 13.45 29.00
N SER A 298 23.32 12.25 28.84
CA SER A 298 23.03 11.33 29.94
C SER A 298 24.28 10.58 30.34
N ASP A 299 24.31 10.12 31.60
CA ASP A 299 25.42 9.35 32.15
C ASP A 299 25.54 7.96 31.45
N GLY A 300 26.64 7.25 31.69
CA GLY A 300 26.85 5.88 31.16
C GLY A 300 27.76 5.80 29.94
N LYS A 301 28.29 4.62 29.69
CA LYS A 301 29.16 4.30 28.55
C LYS A 301 28.39 3.51 27.51
N THR A 302 28.79 3.61 26.25
CA THR A 302 28.15 2.84 25.16
C THR A 302 28.29 1.34 25.32
N THR A 303 29.34 0.89 26.00
CA THR A 303 29.57 -0.50 26.33
C THR A 303 28.72 -1.06 27.47
N ASP A 304 28.11 -0.19 28.28
CA ASP A 304 27.20 -0.58 29.36
C ASP A 304 25.73 -0.50 28.98
N MET A 305 25.45 0.08 27.80
CA MET A 305 24.11 0.22 27.25
C MET A 305 23.62 -1.09 26.64
N THR A 306 22.36 -1.41 26.89
CA THR A 306 21.62 -2.48 26.20
C THR A 306 20.21 -1.97 25.86
N VAL A 307 19.49 -2.66 24.98
CA VAL A 307 18.05 -2.38 24.72
C VAL A 307 17.26 -2.39 26.03
N PHE A 308 17.60 -3.27 26.97
CA PHE A 308 16.89 -3.39 28.25
C PHE A 308 17.27 -2.32 29.26
N THR A 309 18.50 -1.80 29.23
CA THR A 309 18.84 -0.60 30.02
C THR A 309 18.13 0.64 29.47
N GLU A 310 17.98 0.76 28.15
CA GLU A 310 17.21 1.83 27.51
C GLU A 310 15.70 1.73 27.84
N VAL A 311 15.13 0.51 27.95
CA VAL A 311 13.77 0.31 28.47
C VAL A 311 13.63 0.88 29.88
N LYS A 312 14.58 0.60 30.78
CA LYS A 312 14.60 1.15 32.15
C LYS A 312 14.78 2.68 32.16
N ASP A 313 15.58 3.24 31.23
CA ASP A 313 15.69 4.68 31.07
C ASP A 313 14.35 5.32 30.67
N LEU A 314 13.65 4.73 29.67
CA LEU A 314 12.35 5.22 29.24
C LEU A 314 11.28 5.06 30.34
N GLU A 315 11.32 4.01 31.14
CA GLU A 315 10.45 3.86 32.31
C GLU A 315 10.69 4.99 33.36
N SER A 316 11.95 5.36 33.57
CA SER A 316 12.32 6.48 34.46
C SER A 316 11.85 7.83 33.88
N VAL A 317 11.99 8.03 32.56
CA VAL A 317 11.49 9.21 31.85
C VAL A 317 9.97 9.29 31.91
N LEU A 318 9.28 8.16 31.71
CA LEU A 318 7.81 8.06 31.82
C LEU A 318 7.34 8.42 33.24
N SER A 319 8.02 7.91 34.26
CA SER A 319 7.74 8.25 35.64
C SER A 319 7.95 9.76 35.92
N LYS A 320 9.07 10.34 35.45
CA LYS A 320 9.35 11.77 35.56
C LYS A 320 8.29 12.60 34.82
N ALA A 321 7.91 12.24 33.60
CA ALA A 321 6.86 12.92 32.82
C ALA A 321 5.54 12.96 33.59
N ARG A 322 5.14 11.84 34.18
CA ARG A 322 3.90 11.72 34.98
C ARG A 322 3.92 12.61 36.26
N ALA A 323 5.07 13.01 36.75
CA ALA A 323 5.22 13.92 37.88
C ALA A 323 5.16 15.41 37.49
N LEU A 324 5.24 15.75 36.19
CA LEU A 324 5.17 17.13 35.73
C LEU A 324 3.70 17.62 35.76
N LYS A 325 3.44 18.78 36.43
CA LYS A 325 2.09 19.36 36.54
C LYS A 325 1.40 19.60 35.20
N ARG A 326 2.17 19.88 34.14
CA ARG A 326 1.68 20.15 32.78
C ARG A 326 1.17 18.88 32.02
N VAL A 327 1.53 17.69 32.47
CA VAL A 327 1.26 16.42 31.83
C VAL A 327 -0.07 15.82 32.29
N ASP A 328 -0.94 15.48 31.37
CA ASP A 328 -2.10 14.62 31.65
C ASP A 328 -1.62 13.16 31.74
N LYS A 329 -1.65 12.62 32.95
CA LYS A 329 -1.19 11.26 33.27
C LYS A 329 -1.93 10.16 32.48
N ASN A 330 -3.13 10.45 31.98
CA ASN A 330 -3.98 9.51 31.26
C ASN A 330 -3.81 9.62 29.72
N LYS A 331 -3.08 10.66 29.27
CA LYS A 331 -2.88 10.97 27.83
C LYS A 331 -1.39 11.05 27.50
N ILE A 332 -0.63 10.03 27.92
CA ILE A 332 0.79 9.88 27.59
C ILE A 332 0.94 8.86 26.47
N PHE A 333 1.61 9.27 25.40
CA PHE A 333 1.96 8.46 24.24
C PHE A 333 3.47 8.26 24.19
N LEU A 334 3.90 7.09 23.72
CA LEU A 334 5.29 6.85 23.37
C LEU A 334 5.47 6.91 21.86
N LEU A 335 6.50 7.58 21.41
CA LEU A 335 6.94 7.60 20.02
C LEU A 335 8.38 7.15 19.96
N GLY A 336 8.70 6.15 19.14
CA GLY A 336 10.08 5.69 19.01
C GLY A 336 10.50 5.51 17.56
N THR A 337 11.76 5.86 17.27
CA THR A 337 12.38 5.71 15.95
C THR A 337 13.42 4.59 16.00
N SER A 338 13.41 3.68 15.00
CA SER A 338 14.40 2.59 14.87
C SER A 338 14.55 1.80 16.19
N GLN A 339 15.75 1.74 16.81
CA GLN A 339 15.95 1.11 18.12
C GLN A 339 15.05 1.73 19.20
N GLY A 340 14.91 3.06 19.23
CA GLY A 340 13.96 3.71 20.14
C GLY A 340 12.51 3.26 19.92
N GLY A 341 12.16 2.80 18.71
CA GLY A 341 10.88 2.15 18.40
C GLY A 341 10.74 0.79 19.10
N LEU A 342 11.77 -0.04 19.06
CA LEU A 342 11.80 -1.31 19.80
C LEU A 342 11.71 -1.06 21.31
N VAL A 343 12.51 -0.13 21.84
CA VAL A 343 12.48 0.25 23.26
C VAL A 343 11.11 0.76 23.68
N SER A 344 10.49 1.63 22.86
CA SER A 344 9.14 2.14 23.13
C SER A 344 8.08 1.02 23.11
N ALA A 345 8.19 0.06 22.22
CA ALA A 345 7.30 -1.09 22.14
C ALA A 345 7.38 -1.97 23.38
N LEU A 346 8.59 -2.31 23.82
CA LEU A 346 8.84 -3.10 25.03
C LEU A 346 8.40 -2.35 26.30
N THR A 347 8.69 -1.05 26.38
CA THR A 347 8.28 -0.21 27.53
C THR A 347 6.76 -0.08 27.60
N ALA A 348 6.07 0.17 26.48
CA ALA A 348 4.62 0.24 26.43
C ALA A 348 3.96 -1.07 26.88
N SER A 349 4.53 -2.19 26.47
CA SER A 349 4.07 -3.52 26.85
C SER A 349 4.11 -3.74 28.36
N LYS A 350 5.22 -3.35 29.01
CA LYS A 350 5.39 -3.45 30.48
C LYS A 350 4.59 -2.42 31.26
N ASN A 351 4.24 -1.29 30.63
CA ASN A 351 3.58 -0.15 31.27
C ASN A 351 2.23 0.19 30.63
N SER A 352 1.49 -0.81 30.19
CA SER A 352 0.24 -0.64 29.41
C SER A 352 -0.81 0.24 30.11
N SER A 353 -0.90 0.21 31.43
CA SER A 353 -1.81 1.10 32.19
C SER A 353 -1.40 2.59 32.17
N LYS A 354 -0.10 2.88 32.01
CA LYS A 354 0.47 4.24 32.06
C LYS A 354 0.61 4.89 30.68
N VAL A 355 0.50 4.11 29.58
CA VAL A 355 0.67 4.56 28.20
C VAL A 355 -0.68 4.52 27.50
N ARG A 356 -1.11 5.62 26.87
CA ARG A 356 -2.39 5.75 26.18
C ARG A 356 -2.35 5.17 24.76
N GLY A 357 -1.24 5.27 24.09
CA GLY A 357 -1.03 4.78 22.72
C GLY A 357 0.44 4.79 22.32
N LEU A 358 0.76 4.14 21.21
CA LEU A 358 2.12 3.88 20.75
C LEU A 358 2.29 4.25 19.27
N ILE A 359 3.34 4.99 18.97
CA ILE A 359 3.73 5.41 17.63
C ILE A 359 5.12 4.86 17.34
N LEU A 360 5.22 3.97 16.37
CA LEU A 360 6.48 3.32 15.99
C LEU A 360 6.88 3.77 14.59
N MET A 361 8.06 4.37 14.48
CA MET A 361 8.60 4.82 13.20
C MET A 361 9.78 3.93 12.82
N TYR A 362 9.64 3.17 11.72
CA TYR A 362 10.63 2.20 11.24
C TYR A 362 11.32 1.42 12.40
N PRO A 363 10.53 0.78 13.30
CA PRO A 363 11.04 0.24 14.56
C PRO A 363 12.05 -0.88 14.34
N GLY A 364 13.13 -0.92 15.12
CA GLY A 364 14.23 -1.89 15.02
C GLY A 364 13.87 -3.31 15.46
N LEU A 365 12.79 -3.87 14.93
CA LEU A 365 12.28 -5.19 15.31
C LEU A 365 13.08 -6.37 14.76
N ASN A 366 14.11 -6.11 13.95
CA ASN A 366 15.05 -7.08 13.43
C ASN A 366 16.32 -7.23 14.30
N MET A 367 16.43 -6.52 15.42
CA MET A 367 17.66 -6.47 16.23
C MET A 367 18.02 -7.83 16.79
N ALA A 368 17.06 -8.62 17.28
CA ALA A 368 17.30 -9.96 17.77
C ALA A 368 17.85 -10.88 16.67
N ASP A 369 17.24 -10.84 15.48
CA ASP A 369 17.68 -11.64 14.32
C ASP A 369 19.12 -11.28 13.91
N ILE A 370 19.47 -9.97 13.93
CA ILE A 370 20.83 -9.51 13.61
C ILE A 370 21.82 -10.04 14.63
N MET A 371 21.52 -9.94 15.93
CA MET A 371 22.43 -10.41 16.99
C MET A 371 22.56 -11.93 16.99
N THR A 372 21.45 -12.64 16.83
CA THR A 372 21.46 -14.11 16.72
C THR A 372 22.26 -14.56 15.50
N LYS A 373 22.02 -13.99 14.32
CA LYS A 373 22.72 -14.36 13.09
C LYS A 373 24.23 -14.17 13.17
N ASN A 374 24.66 -13.04 13.77
CA ASN A 374 26.08 -12.65 13.72
C ASN A 374 26.90 -13.12 14.91
N TYR A 375 26.27 -13.43 16.06
CA TYR A 375 26.99 -13.65 17.31
C TYR A 375 26.55 -14.90 18.11
N LYS A 376 25.54 -15.66 17.63
CA LYS A 376 25.17 -16.89 18.32
C LYS A 376 26.35 -17.89 18.27
N GLY A 377 26.75 -18.36 19.45
CA GLY A 377 27.92 -19.23 19.64
C GLY A 377 29.21 -18.52 20.02
N HIS A 378 29.38 -17.24 19.70
CA HIS A 378 30.54 -16.45 20.14
C HIS A 378 30.18 -14.97 20.33
N VAL A 379 30.06 -14.52 21.56
CA VAL A 379 29.77 -13.12 21.89
C VAL A 379 31.05 -12.44 22.38
N PRO A 380 31.59 -11.47 21.63
CA PRO A 380 32.80 -10.76 22.02
C PRO A 380 32.55 -9.84 23.23
N LYS A 381 33.63 -9.50 23.97
CA LYS A 381 33.55 -8.52 25.06
C LYS A 381 33.00 -7.17 24.59
N THR A 382 33.40 -6.74 23.41
CA THR A 382 32.90 -5.55 22.72
C THR A 382 32.83 -5.78 21.22
N ALA A 383 31.93 -5.08 20.53
CA ALA A 383 31.85 -5.10 19.07
C ALA A 383 31.56 -3.68 18.52
N ASN A 384 32.11 -3.38 17.35
CA ASN A 384 31.68 -2.22 16.59
C ASN A 384 30.35 -2.54 15.91
N PHE A 385 29.30 -1.83 16.28
CA PHE A 385 27.99 -1.98 15.69
C PHE A 385 27.49 -0.65 15.15
N LEU A 386 27.24 -0.57 13.84
CA LEU A 386 26.88 0.66 13.16
C LEU A 386 27.85 1.82 13.45
N VAL A 387 27.45 2.77 14.30
CA VAL A 387 28.17 4.02 14.55
C VAL A 387 28.92 4.08 15.88
N MET A 388 28.84 3.02 16.71
CA MET A 388 29.51 3.00 18.01
C MET A 388 29.89 1.58 18.47
N THR A 389 30.78 1.51 19.46
CA THR A 389 31.16 0.26 20.12
C THR A 389 30.13 -0.08 21.21
N VAL A 390 29.62 -1.30 21.19
CA VAL A 390 28.70 -1.86 22.20
C VAL A 390 29.42 -2.94 23.01
N GLY A 391 28.94 -3.19 24.23
CA GLY A 391 29.45 -4.23 25.10
C GLY A 391 28.82 -5.61 24.86
N HIS A 392 29.37 -6.61 25.52
CA HIS A 392 28.89 -8.01 25.52
C HIS A 392 27.38 -8.10 25.76
N ASP A 393 26.88 -7.43 26.79
CA ASP A 393 25.48 -7.55 27.20
C ASP A 393 24.48 -6.96 26.21
N TYR A 394 24.90 -5.96 25.40
CA TYR A 394 24.05 -5.47 24.30
C TYR A 394 23.74 -6.59 23.30
N ILE A 395 24.74 -7.43 23.03
CA ILE A 395 24.64 -8.51 22.05
C ILE A 395 23.92 -9.72 22.66
N SER A 396 24.47 -10.23 23.78
CA SER A 396 24.02 -11.46 24.41
C SER A 396 22.55 -11.46 24.83
N THR A 397 22.06 -10.32 25.33
CA THR A 397 20.67 -10.17 25.77
C THR A 397 19.65 -10.14 24.62
N LEU A 398 20.10 -9.91 23.38
CA LEU A 398 19.24 -9.92 22.19
C LEU A 398 19.29 -11.23 21.38
N ILE A 399 20.28 -12.10 21.64
CA ILE A 399 20.33 -13.41 20.96
C ILE A 399 19.10 -14.22 21.36
N ASP A 400 18.39 -14.72 20.33
CA ASP A 400 17.15 -15.50 20.43
C ASP A 400 16.02 -14.81 21.23
N TYR A 401 16.10 -13.49 21.45
CA TYR A 401 15.09 -12.77 22.21
C TYR A 401 13.78 -12.65 21.43
N ASP A 402 12.68 -13.17 21.99
CA ASP A 402 11.35 -13.10 21.38
C ASP A 402 10.73 -11.71 21.53
N ILE A 403 11.10 -10.82 20.59
CA ILE A 403 10.54 -9.46 20.52
C ILE A 403 9.01 -9.50 20.41
N TYR A 404 8.47 -10.33 19.53
CA TYR A 404 7.04 -10.36 19.22
C TYR A 404 6.21 -10.90 20.37
N GLY A 405 6.69 -11.95 21.04
CA GLY A 405 6.07 -12.46 22.26
C GLY A 405 5.99 -11.43 23.38
N ASN A 406 6.95 -10.52 23.45
CA ASN A 406 6.97 -9.47 24.46
C ASN A 406 6.09 -8.25 24.09
N ILE A 407 6.11 -7.78 22.84
CA ILE A 407 5.33 -6.59 22.44
C ILE A 407 3.81 -6.85 22.36
N LYS A 408 3.37 -8.10 22.14
CA LYS A 408 1.93 -8.48 22.07
C LYS A 408 1.11 -8.13 23.31
N ASN A 409 1.79 -7.89 24.45
CA ASN A 409 1.14 -7.58 25.72
C ASN A 409 0.59 -6.15 25.78
N PHE A 410 1.00 -5.25 24.88
CA PHE A 410 0.37 -3.93 24.75
C PHE A 410 -0.96 -4.07 24.02
N LYS A 411 -2.09 -3.80 24.70
CA LYS A 411 -3.44 -4.06 24.21
C LYS A 411 -4.17 -2.82 23.67
N LYS A 412 -3.51 -1.64 23.70
CA LYS A 412 -4.06 -0.40 23.16
C LYS A 412 -3.60 -0.19 21.72
N ASP A 413 -4.10 0.86 21.08
CA ASP A 413 -3.80 1.14 19.67
C ASP A 413 -2.34 1.49 19.43
N VAL A 414 -1.83 0.96 18.31
CA VAL A 414 -0.49 1.19 17.80
C VAL A 414 -0.56 1.66 16.36
N ILE A 415 0.15 2.74 16.03
CA ILE A 415 0.47 2.99 14.63
C ILE A 415 1.94 2.69 14.37
N ILE A 416 2.18 2.07 13.22
CA ILE A 416 3.51 1.82 12.70
C ILE A 416 3.64 2.59 11.39
N ILE A 417 4.67 3.43 11.26
CA ILE A 417 4.95 4.19 10.05
C ILE A 417 6.29 3.71 9.52
N HIS A 418 6.32 3.17 8.29
CA HIS A 418 7.52 2.52 7.76
C HIS A 418 7.72 2.80 6.28
N GLY A 419 8.96 3.02 5.86
CA GLY A 419 9.34 3.23 4.48
C GLY A 419 9.36 1.92 3.69
N THR A 420 8.88 1.92 2.45
CA THR A 420 8.87 0.71 1.62
C THR A 420 10.24 0.31 1.07
N GLU A 421 11.22 1.23 1.10
CA GLU A 421 12.60 1.02 0.64
C GLU A 421 13.60 1.01 1.82
N ASP A 422 13.12 0.69 3.02
CA ASP A 422 13.96 0.55 4.20
C ASP A 422 14.80 -0.73 4.12
N SER A 423 16.09 -0.57 3.81
CA SER A 423 17.05 -1.69 3.74
C SER A 423 17.68 -2.05 5.08
N ARG A 424 17.65 -1.15 6.10
CA ARG A 424 18.20 -1.42 7.44
C ARG A 424 17.26 -2.26 8.28
N VAL A 425 15.96 -1.92 8.26
CA VAL A 425 14.89 -2.69 8.87
C VAL A 425 13.85 -2.99 7.81
N PRO A 426 13.90 -4.14 7.14
CA PRO A 426 12.92 -4.49 6.12
C PRO A 426 11.49 -4.42 6.63
N ILE A 427 10.58 -3.84 5.85
CA ILE A 427 9.19 -3.54 6.24
C ILE A 427 8.41 -4.77 6.72
N ARG A 428 8.81 -5.98 6.30
CA ARG A 428 8.20 -7.26 6.76
C ARG A 428 8.18 -7.42 8.28
N TYR A 429 9.15 -6.82 9.00
CA TYR A 429 9.18 -6.83 10.47
C TYR A 429 8.03 -6.02 11.06
N SER A 430 7.68 -4.90 10.46
CA SER A 430 6.50 -4.13 10.83
C SER A 430 5.20 -4.79 10.42
N GLU A 431 5.17 -5.50 9.31
CA GLU A 431 4.02 -6.30 8.88
C GLU A 431 3.74 -7.45 9.87
N LYS A 432 4.80 -8.10 10.37
CA LYS A 432 4.68 -9.10 11.45
C LYS A 432 4.18 -8.47 12.75
N ALA A 433 4.66 -7.26 13.11
CA ALA A 433 4.22 -6.55 14.32
C ALA A 433 2.72 -6.20 14.26
N VAL A 434 2.19 -5.75 13.13
CA VAL A 434 0.75 -5.50 12.96
C VAL A 434 -0.09 -6.74 13.24
N LYS A 435 0.36 -7.91 12.80
CA LYS A 435 -0.31 -9.20 13.07
C LYS A 435 -0.19 -9.62 14.54
N THR A 436 0.81 -9.10 15.24
CA THR A 436 1.12 -9.44 16.64
C THR A 436 0.30 -8.62 17.63
N TYR A 437 0.12 -7.34 17.38
CA TYR A 437 -0.67 -6.46 18.25
C TYR A 437 -2.16 -6.75 18.12
N LYS A 438 -2.91 -6.55 19.22
CA LYS A 438 -4.38 -6.63 19.20
C LYS A 438 -5.01 -5.55 18.31
N SER A 439 -4.44 -4.36 18.29
CA SER A 439 -4.88 -3.21 17.49
C SER A 439 -3.67 -2.47 16.98
N ALA A 440 -3.38 -2.59 15.67
CA ALA A 440 -2.29 -1.88 15.03
C ALA A 440 -2.61 -1.53 13.59
N THR A 441 -2.12 -0.39 13.12
CA THR A 441 -2.22 0.06 11.73
C THR A 441 -0.83 0.36 11.17
N LEU A 442 -0.50 -0.21 10.00
CA LEU A 442 0.75 0.06 9.29
C LEU A 442 0.51 1.09 8.16
N TYR A 443 1.19 2.22 8.27
CA TYR A 443 1.29 3.21 7.20
C TYR A 443 2.60 3.03 6.42
N ARG A 444 2.48 2.61 5.16
CA ARG A 444 3.61 2.43 4.25
C ARG A 444 3.93 3.74 3.56
N ILE A 445 5.13 4.26 3.78
CA ILE A 445 5.62 5.48 3.12
C ILE A 445 6.36 5.05 1.86
N GLN A 446 5.66 5.11 0.74
CA GLN A 446 6.17 4.66 -0.55
C GLN A 446 7.45 5.40 -0.96
N GLY A 447 8.50 4.65 -1.27
CA GLY A 447 9.80 5.16 -1.71
C GLY A 447 10.66 5.75 -0.59
N ALA A 448 10.27 5.62 0.66
CA ALA A 448 11.07 6.07 1.79
C ALA A 448 12.02 4.97 2.27
N ASN A 449 13.25 5.37 2.60
CA ASN A 449 14.24 4.52 3.26
C ASN A 449 14.15 4.59 4.79
N HIS A 450 15.15 4.03 5.47
CA HIS A 450 15.32 4.17 6.92
C HIS A 450 15.48 5.64 7.31
N GLY A 451 14.76 6.11 8.33
CA GLY A 451 14.77 7.51 8.75
C GLY A 451 13.95 8.46 7.88
N PHE A 452 13.17 7.94 6.92
CA PHE A 452 12.36 8.73 5.98
C PHE A 452 13.17 9.73 5.16
N ASN A 453 14.38 9.34 4.75
CA ASN A 453 15.35 10.12 3.96
C ASN A 453 15.81 11.43 4.66
N ARG A 454 15.61 11.57 5.97
CA ARG A 454 16.08 12.75 6.72
C ARG A 454 17.59 12.88 6.75
N GLU A 455 18.31 11.75 6.69
CA GLU A 455 19.79 11.71 6.75
C GLU A 455 20.43 12.05 5.39
N ASN A 456 19.66 12.06 4.30
CA ASN A 456 20.13 12.34 2.93
C ASN A 456 19.33 13.47 2.27
N TYR A 457 19.48 14.70 2.78
CA TYR A 457 18.93 15.91 2.14
C TYR A 457 19.37 16.09 0.68
N ALA A 458 20.48 15.46 0.28
CA ALA A 458 21.00 15.49 -1.09
C ALA A 458 20.04 14.88 -2.14
N MET A 459 19.09 14.04 -1.73
CA MET A 459 18.13 13.41 -2.65
C MET A 459 16.79 14.15 -2.77
N GLY A 460 16.60 15.28 -2.08
CA GLY A 460 15.42 16.16 -2.24
C GLY A 460 14.06 15.58 -1.85
N LYS A 461 14.03 14.41 -1.21
CA LYS A 461 12.80 13.74 -0.80
C LYS A 461 12.71 13.73 0.73
N ASN A 462 12.03 14.74 1.30
CA ASN A 462 11.61 14.73 2.70
C ASN A 462 10.18 14.21 2.81
N TYR A 463 9.96 13.19 3.63
CA TYR A 463 8.65 12.56 3.85
C TYR A 463 7.91 13.12 5.07
N ASP A 464 8.40 14.15 5.73
CA ASP A 464 7.75 14.78 6.90
C ASP A 464 6.31 15.21 6.62
N SER A 465 6.04 15.68 5.41
CA SER A 465 4.70 16.06 4.97
C SER A 465 3.71 14.89 4.93
N LYS A 466 4.22 13.66 4.80
CA LYS A 466 3.42 12.43 4.85
C LYS A 466 3.34 11.86 6.27
N VAL A 467 4.43 11.93 7.03
CA VAL A 467 4.57 11.33 8.34
C VAL A 467 3.88 12.15 9.43
N ASN A 468 4.13 13.47 9.48
CA ASN A 468 3.59 14.35 10.51
C ASN A 468 2.04 14.33 10.60
N PRO A 469 1.28 14.37 9.49
CA PRO A 469 -0.17 14.26 9.55
C PRO A 469 -0.68 12.94 10.13
N LEU A 470 0.04 11.84 9.91
CA LEU A 470 -0.33 10.53 10.46
C LEU A 470 -0.18 10.53 11.98
N ILE A 471 0.94 11.08 12.49
CA ILE A 471 1.19 11.23 13.92
C ILE A 471 0.10 12.10 14.56
N LEU A 472 -0.16 13.28 14.00
CA LEU A 472 -1.15 14.23 14.55
C LEU A 472 -2.59 13.68 14.47
N SER A 473 -2.94 12.99 13.40
CA SER A 473 -4.26 12.35 13.25
C SER A 473 -4.45 11.26 14.30
N TYR A 474 -3.43 10.42 14.49
CA TYR A 474 -3.46 9.37 15.52
C TYR A 474 -3.66 9.98 16.91
N LEU A 475 -2.84 10.94 17.29
CA LEU A 475 -2.91 11.59 18.60
C LEU A 475 -4.28 12.23 18.84
N LYS A 476 -4.82 12.95 17.83
CA LYS A 476 -6.13 13.60 17.92
C LYS A 476 -7.29 12.62 18.15
N ASN A 477 -7.20 11.44 17.58
CA ASN A 477 -8.25 10.42 17.70
C ASN A 477 -8.20 9.67 19.05
N HIS A 478 -7.16 9.90 19.88
CA HIS A 478 -6.94 9.16 21.13
C HIS A 478 -6.89 10.05 22.39
N ILE A 479 -7.17 11.36 22.25
CA ILE A 479 -7.18 12.32 23.37
C ILE A 479 -8.60 12.67 23.82
#